data_4cc6a439e5137497ab0d1daf2235478d
#
_entry.id   4cc6a439e5137497ab0d1daf2235478d
#
_cell.length_a   1.000
_cell.length_b   1.000
_cell.length_c   1.000
_cell.angle_alpha   90.00
_cell.angle_beta   90.00
_cell.angle_gamma   90.00
#
_symmetry.space_group_name_H-M   'P 1'
#
loop_
_entity.id
_entity.type
_entity.pdbx_description
1 polymer ?
#
loop_
_entity_poly.entity_id
_entity_poly.type
_entity_poly.pdbx_seq_one_letter_code
_entity_poly.pdbx_strand_id
1 'polypeptide(L)'
;MATSKYTLRTLGEDKYPQWDEFVQGSPQGTIFQRSTYIRIIQSVFHRDPQIIAVQDPDDIVGGIVLYPLQKFGIRYFTQPFYLPYNGFILSDFASTKNYAKRMSSQQHVIEFLQNYIEKQFDFGELYLPPDISDFRSLIWKGWKFSPEFDLEMDIRKPKDLSKLIRRNQMKHIQKFEKISPHFGEIQDPQILFNLIDQSYRYHKTSPPIPENQFVRLIKGIIDNKIGRIWGIQVEGRWIAAMLVIEDFPVYYSLFSGRDTEYADSEGKIYLYWKILNHYRNNNFEIFDMLGAMSLSISRVKIEMGGKLKRADKITYFKSGLYRLLFQLQSRRKLKERLL
;
A
#
# COMPACT_ATOMS: atom_id res chain seq x y z
N MET A 1 17.67 21.91 30.13
CA MET A 1 17.04 21.14 29.04
C MET A 1 15.56 21.14 29.34
N ALA A 2 14.74 21.74 28.47
CA ALA A 2 13.29 21.68 28.64
C ALA A 2 12.87 20.21 28.54
N THR A 3 12.20 19.68 29.54
CA THR A 3 11.60 18.35 29.52
C THR A 3 10.69 18.26 28.29
N SER A 4 11.00 17.36 27.37
CA SER A 4 10.15 17.16 26.20
C SER A 4 8.76 16.78 26.68
N LYS A 5 7.73 17.47 26.17
CA LYS A 5 6.33 17.14 26.49
C LYS A 5 5.90 15.79 25.86
N TYR A 6 6.67 15.28 24.91
CA TYR A 6 6.38 14.04 24.22
C TYR A 6 7.01 12.83 24.90
N THR A 7 6.24 11.74 24.94
CA THR A 7 6.71 10.42 25.40
C THR A 7 6.58 9.40 24.27
N LEU A 8 7.45 8.39 24.25
CA LEU A 8 7.41 7.31 23.27
C LEU A 8 7.01 6.01 23.95
N ARG A 9 6.03 5.31 23.35
CA ARG A 9 5.53 4.03 23.86
C ARG A 9 5.38 2.99 22.75
N THR A 10 5.68 1.75 23.05
CA THR A 10 5.24 0.59 22.26
C THR A 10 3.84 0.22 22.74
N LEU A 11 2.87 0.23 21.84
CA LEU A 11 1.48 -0.06 22.17
C LEU A 11 1.22 -1.56 22.22
N GLY A 12 0.57 -2.03 23.28
CA GLY A 12 0.00 -3.37 23.36
C GLY A 12 -1.36 -3.45 22.65
N GLU A 13 -1.89 -4.67 22.50
CA GLU A 13 -3.16 -4.91 21.81
C GLU A 13 -4.37 -4.25 22.52
N ASP A 14 -4.28 -4.00 23.82
CA ASP A 14 -5.27 -3.25 24.60
C ASP A 14 -5.43 -1.80 24.12
N LYS A 15 -4.41 -1.25 23.44
CA LYS A 15 -4.38 0.09 22.88
C LYS A 15 -4.69 0.17 21.38
N TYR A 16 -4.98 -0.95 20.73
CA TYR A 16 -5.30 -0.97 19.31
C TYR A 16 -6.54 -0.13 18.93
N PRO A 17 -7.62 -0.06 19.74
CA PRO A 17 -8.73 0.84 19.43
C PRO A 17 -8.31 2.32 19.38
N GLN A 18 -7.49 2.77 20.34
CA GLN A 18 -6.95 4.13 20.39
C GLN A 18 -6.01 4.41 19.18
N TRP A 19 -5.21 3.41 18.80
CA TRP A 19 -4.36 3.48 17.62
C TRP A 19 -5.18 3.62 16.33
N ASP A 20 -6.23 2.80 16.17
CA ASP A 20 -7.09 2.81 14.98
C ASP A 20 -7.83 4.14 14.82
N GLU A 21 -8.30 4.74 15.92
CA GLU A 21 -8.90 6.08 15.92
C GLU A 21 -7.89 7.14 15.48
N PHE A 22 -6.66 7.09 16.03
CA PHE A 22 -5.57 7.98 15.62
C PHE A 22 -5.24 7.83 14.14
N VAL A 23 -5.09 6.60 13.62
CA VAL A 23 -4.82 6.35 12.19
C VAL A 23 -5.94 6.92 11.33
N GLN A 24 -7.20 6.72 11.73
CA GLN A 24 -8.36 7.20 10.98
C GLN A 24 -8.42 8.74 10.92
N GLY A 25 -8.02 9.41 11.99
CA GLY A 25 -7.98 10.88 12.07
C GLY A 25 -6.74 11.51 11.44
N SER A 26 -5.76 10.74 11.02
CA SER A 26 -4.49 11.24 10.50
C SER A 26 -4.52 11.39 8.98
N PRO A 27 -3.98 12.50 8.41
CA PRO A 27 -3.92 12.69 6.96
C PRO A 27 -3.14 11.58 6.22
N GLN A 28 -2.16 10.95 6.89
CA GLN A 28 -1.34 9.86 6.35
C GLN A 28 -1.88 8.48 6.71
N GLY A 29 -2.94 8.42 7.51
CA GLY A 29 -3.51 7.17 7.98
C GLY A 29 -4.18 6.40 6.84
N THR A 30 -3.93 5.10 6.79
CA THR A 30 -4.56 4.19 5.84
C THR A 30 -4.99 2.91 6.55
N ILE A 31 -5.91 2.17 5.96
CA ILE A 31 -6.33 0.86 6.46
C ILE A 31 -5.16 -0.11 6.66
N PHE A 32 -4.09 0.03 5.88
CA PHE A 32 -2.90 -0.81 5.96
C PHE A 32 -2.13 -0.67 7.27
N GLN A 33 -2.38 0.41 8.01
CA GLN A 33 -1.76 0.70 9.30
C GLN A 33 -2.73 0.50 10.48
N ARG A 34 -3.99 0.12 10.22
CA ARG A 34 -4.97 -0.22 11.27
C ARG A 34 -4.78 -1.64 11.80
N SER A 35 -5.18 -1.85 13.03
CA SER A 35 -5.00 -3.11 13.76
C SER A 35 -5.56 -4.33 13.01
N THR A 36 -6.67 -4.19 12.31
CA THR A 36 -7.26 -5.27 11.51
C THR A 36 -6.30 -5.77 10.43
N TYR A 37 -5.70 -4.86 9.64
CA TYR A 37 -4.75 -5.26 8.60
C TYR A 37 -3.43 -5.77 9.20
N ILE A 38 -2.96 -5.15 10.29
CA ILE A 38 -1.78 -5.57 11.05
C ILE A 38 -1.90 -7.02 11.50
N ARG A 39 -3.06 -7.40 12.08
CA ARG A 39 -3.33 -8.79 12.51
C ARG A 39 -3.36 -9.78 11.36
N ILE A 40 -3.91 -9.39 10.21
CA ILE A 40 -3.87 -10.22 9.00
C ILE A 40 -2.42 -10.48 8.58
N ILE A 41 -1.60 -9.44 8.45
CA ILE A 41 -0.17 -9.54 8.10
C ILE A 41 0.58 -10.43 9.11
N GLN A 42 0.36 -10.21 10.41
CA GLN A 42 0.94 -11.01 11.48
C GLN A 42 0.62 -12.50 11.32
N SER A 43 -0.67 -12.83 11.13
CA SER A 43 -1.12 -14.22 11.02
C SER A 43 -0.61 -14.94 9.77
N VAL A 44 -0.50 -14.22 8.64
CA VAL A 44 -0.09 -14.80 7.33
C VAL A 44 1.41 -14.96 7.24
N PHE A 45 2.17 -13.94 7.66
CA PHE A 45 3.63 -13.90 7.46
C PHE A 45 4.43 -14.22 8.73
N HIS A 46 3.75 -14.50 9.85
CA HIS A 46 4.39 -14.74 11.15
C HIS A 46 5.40 -13.63 11.52
N ARG A 47 4.96 -12.38 11.34
CA ARG A 47 5.72 -11.17 11.66
C ARG A 47 5.12 -10.52 12.88
N ASP A 48 5.93 -10.27 13.92
CA ASP A 48 5.47 -9.58 15.12
C ASP A 48 5.50 -8.06 14.89
N PRO A 49 4.35 -7.42 14.69
CA PRO A 49 4.29 -5.98 14.48
C PRO A 49 4.57 -5.24 15.79
N GLN A 50 5.24 -4.10 15.69
CA GLN A 50 5.43 -3.17 16.80
C GLN A 50 4.83 -1.83 16.41
N ILE A 51 3.80 -1.40 17.12
CA ILE A 51 3.23 -0.06 17.00
C ILE A 51 3.98 0.83 17.98
N ILE A 52 4.75 1.77 17.44
CA ILE A 52 5.49 2.76 18.21
C ILE A 52 4.75 4.07 18.13
N ALA A 53 4.27 4.59 19.24
CA ALA A 53 3.52 5.83 19.32
C ALA A 53 4.28 6.92 20.07
N VAL A 54 4.15 8.14 19.61
CA VAL A 54 4.54 9.37 20.31
C VAL A 54 3.27 9.98 20.92
N GLN A 55 3.29 10.25 22.22
CA GLN A 55 2.12 10.76 22.97
C GLN A 55 2.40 12.15 23.59
N ASP A 56 1.32 12.97 23.72
CA ASP A 56 1.28 14.32 24.30
C ASP A 56 -0.01 14.55 25.14
N PRO A 57 -0.01 14.51 26.45
CA PRO A 57 0.63 13.51 27.32
C PRO A 57 0.00 12.12 27.12
N ASP A 58 -1.33 12.05 26.84
CA ASP A 58 -2.06 10.78 26.66
C ASP A 58 -2.55 10.57 25.22
N ASP A 59 -2.64 11.65 24.44
CA ASP A 59 -3.06 11.62 23.05
C ASP A 59 -1.93 11.17 22.13
N ILE A 60 -2.22 10.25 21.19
CA ILE A 60 -1.26 9.89 20.17
C ILE A 60 -1.14 11.05 19.16
N VAL A 61 0.08 11.58 19.02
CA VAL A 61 0.38 12.69 18.09
C VAL A 61 1.24 12.23 16.90
N GLY A 62 1.72 11.01 16.92
CA GLY A 62 2.40 10.38 15.81
C GLY A 62 2.77 8.94 16.11
N GLY A 63 3.08 8.18 15.07
CA GLY A 63 3.49 6.80 15.26
C GLY A 63 3.92 6.12 13.97
N ILE A 64 4.26 4.84 14.11
CA ILE A 64 4.73 3.98 13.02
C ILE A 64 4.46 2.51 13.36
N VAL A 65 4.20 1.70 12.33
CA VAL A 65 4.11 0.25 12.45
C VAL A 65 5.36 -0.37 11.87
N LEU A 66 6.15 -1.04 12.70
CA LEU A 66 7.37 -1.74 12.30
C LEU A 66 7.15 -3.25 12.34
N TYR A 67 7.83 -3.97 11.44
CA TYR A 67 7.86 -5.43 11.39
C TYR A 67 9.30 -5.92 11.57
N PRO A 68 9.77 -6.00 12.83
CA PRO A 68 11.15 -6.35 13.14
C PRO A 68 11.54 -7.75 12.69
N LEU A 69 12.79 -7.89 12.33
CA LEU A 69 13.45 -9.12 12.00
C LEU A 69 14.83 -9.15 12.65
N GLN A 70 15.30 -10.36 12.92
CA GLN A 70 16.67 -10.57 13.38
C GLN A 70 17.31 -11.71 12.60
N LYS A 71 18.52 -11.48 12.10
CA LYS A 71 19.30 -12.52 11.44
C LYS A 71 20.79 -12.26 11.68
N PHE A 72 21.52 -13.29 12.14
CA PHE A 72 22.94 -13.20 12.45
C PHE A 72 23.33 -12.03 13.37
N GLY A 73 22.50 -11.77 14.41
CA GLY A 73 22.73 -10.67 15.33
C GLY A 73 22.32 -9.27 14.83
N ILE A 74 21.97 -9.15 13.55
CA ILE A 74 21.53 -7.90 12.92
C ILE A 74 20.04 -7.74 13.16
N ARG A 75 19.60 -6.64 13.78
CA ARG A 75 18.20 -6.26 13.92
C ARG A 75 17.79 -5.28 12.83
N TYR A 76 16.74 -5.63 12.12
CA TYR A 76 16.28 -4.80 11.01
C TYR A 76 14.77 -4.90 10.85
N PHE A 77 14.19 -4.01 10.07
CA PHE A 77 12.80 -4.10 9.65
C PHE A 77 12.68 -3.86 8.14
N THR A 78 11.75 -4.57 7.54
CA THR A 78 11.39 -4.39 6.14
C THR A 78 9.88 -4.46 6.01
N GLN A 79 9.37 -3.84 4.98
CA GLN A 79 7.97 -3.91 4.64
C GLN A 79 7.58 -5.37 4.30
N PRO A 80 6.55 -5.94 4.94
CA PRO A 80 5.95 -7.20 4.50
C PRO A 80 5.43 -7.09 3.08
N PHE A 81 5.33 -8.24 2.38
CA PHE A 81 4.66 -8.26 1.09
C PHE A 81 3.22 -7.76 1.23
N TYR A 82 2.79 -6.97 0.24
CA TYR A 82 1.42 -6.46 0.13
C TYR A 82 0.99 -5.53 1.26
N LEU A 83 1.94 -4.83 1.83
CA LEU A 83 1.73 -3.69 2.72
C LEU A 83 2.22 -2.44 1.97
N PRO A 84 1.35 -1.65 1.31
CA PRO A 84 1.78 -0.51 0.48
C PRO A 84 2.53 0.55 1.27
N TYR A 85 2.03 0.90 2.46
CA TYR A 85 2.60 1.94 3.31
C TYR A 85 2.88 1.42 4.72
N ASN A 86 4.04 1.75 5.27
CA ASN A 86 4.43 1.49 6.65
C ASN A 86 5.21 2.66 7.27
N GLY A 87 5.12 3.84 6.64
CA GLY A 87 5.82 5.03 7.09
C GLY A 87 5.17 5.74 8.28
N PHE A 88 5.68 6.91 8.59
CA PHE A 88 5.20 7.72 9.70
C PHE A 88 3.75 8.16 9.51
N ILE A 89 2.99 8.16 10.61
CA ILE A 89 1.67 8.74 10.71
C ILE A 89 1.76 9.87 11.72
N LEU A 90 1.18 11.01 11.40
CA LEU A 90 1.21 12.20 12.23
C LEU A 90 -0.20 12.71 12.45
N SER A 91 -0.46 13.31 13.63
CA SER A 91 -1.70 14.05 13.85
C SER A 91 -1.90 15.12 12.80
N ASP A 92 -3.17 15.47 12.56
CA ASP A 92 -3.47 16.65 11.78
C ASP A 92 -3.13 17.91 12.60
N PHE A 93 -1.96 18.47 12.34
CA PHE A 93 -1.53 19.74 12.93
C PHE A 93 -2.13 20.96 12.20
N ALA A 94 -3.10 20.77 11.29
CA ALA A 94 -3.70 21.88 10.52
C ALA A 94 -4.47 22.88 11.41
N SER A 95 -4.96 22.44 12.57
CA SER A 95 -5.55 23.31 13.60
C SER A 95 -4.56 24.39 14.11
N THR A 96 -3.26 24.13 14.00
CA THR A 96 -2.21 25.09 14.33
C THR A 96 -2.03 26.09 13.18
N LYS A 97 -2.64 27.29 13.30
CA LYS A 97 -2.60 28.34 12.27
C LYS A 97 -1.18 28.81 11.91
N ASN A 98 -0.24 28.74 12.87
CA ASN A 98 1.13 29.15 12.63
C ASN A 98 1.92 28.02 11.92
N TYR A 99 2.28 28.26 10.67
CA TYR A 99 3.00 27.29 9.84
C TYR A 99 4.31 26.81 10.47
N ALA A 100 5.13 27.74 11.00
CA ALA A 100 6.41 27.36 11.61
C ALA A 100 6.23 26.46 12.84
N LYS A 101 5.22 26.75 13.69
CA LYS A 101 4.89 25.94 14.85
C LYS A 101 4.41 24.55 14.43
N ARG A 102 3.57 24.47 13.38
CA ARG A 102 3.10 23.20 12.82
C ARG A 102 4.26 22.34 12.33
N MET A 103 5.14 22.92 11.51
CA MET A 103 6.32 22.22 10.98
C MET A 103 7.26 21.77 12.08
N SER A 104 7.51 22.63 13.08
CA SER A 104 8.33 22.26 14.24
C SER A 104 7.74 21.09 15.02
N SER A 105 6.42 21.05 15.24
CA SER A 105 5.76 19.94 15.94
C SER A 105 5.87 18.64 15.15
N GLN A 106 5.65 18.65 13.84
CA GLN A 106 5.82 17.48 12.98
C GLN A 106 7.26 16.96 13.00
N GLN A 107 8.25 17.85 12.87
CA GLN A 107 9.66 17.47 12.92
C GLN A 107 10.03 16.84 14.26
N HIS A 108 9.58 17.40 15.38
CA HIS A 108 9.84 16.80 16.69
C HIS A 108 9.29 15.40 16.82
N VAL A 109 8.05 15.15 16.36
CA VAL A 109 7.45 13.81 16.39
C VAL A 109 8.25 12.83 15.53
N ILE A 110 8.65 13.25 14.32
CA ILE A 110 9.48 12.42 13.43
C ILE A 110 10.84 12.12 14.09
N GLU A 111 11.47 13.10 14.75
CA GLU A 111 12.75 12.92 15.45
C GLU A 111 12.65 11.92 16.61
N PHE A 112 11.54 11.90 17.35
CA PHE A 112 11.33 10.88 18.38
C PHE A 112 11.30 9.47 17.80
N LEU A 113 10.54 9.26 16.72
CA LEU A 113 10.44 7.98 16.04
C LEU A 113 11.77 7.59 15.38
N GLN A 114 12.45 8.54 14.75
CA GLN A 114 13.78 8.36 14.17
C GLN A 114 14.79 7.90 15.21
N ASN A 115 14.90 8.60 16.34
CA ASN A 115 15.85 8.26 17.41
C ASN A 115 15.57 6.85 17.97
N TYR A 116 14.29 6.46 18.07
CA TYR A 116 13.93 5.09 18.44
C TYR A 116 14.45 4.07 17.44
N ILE A 117 14.22 4.31 16.15
CA ILE A 117 14.65 3.41 15.08
C ILE A 117 16.17 3.27 15.07
N GLU A 118 16.90 4.39 15.13
CA GLU A 118 18.36 4.41 15.12
C GLU A 118 18.99 3.70 16.34
N LYS A 119 18.29 3.70 17.46
CA LYS A 119 18.73 3.01 18.68
C LYS A 119 18.43 1.50 18.63
N GLN A 120 17.34 1.10 18.02
CA GLN A 120 16.83 -0.29 18.09
C GLN A 120 17.26 -1.16 16.89
N PHE A 121 17.58 -0.56 15.74
CA PHE A 121 17.80 -1.28 14.50
C PHE A 121 19.12 -0.94 13.84
N ASP A 122 19.65 -1.87 13.07
CA ASP A 122 20.89 -1.70 12.31
C ASP A 122 20.59 -1.22 10.88
N PHE A 123 19.43 -1.57 10.33
CA PHE A 123 18.90 -0.99 9.11
C PHE A 123 17.37 -1.14 9.02
N GLY A 124 16.75 -0.41 8.11
CA GLY A 124 15.32 -0.53 7.83
C GLY A 124 14.85 0.25 6.63
N GLU A 125 13.72 -0.18 6.07
CA GLU A 125 13.05 0.46 4.94
C GLU A 125 11.63 0.88 5.33
N LEU A 126 11.27 2.12 5.00
CA LEU A 126 9.94 2.69 5.17
C LEU A 126 9.42 3.17 3.81
N TYR A 127 8.16 2.89 3.56
CA TYR A 127 7.41 3.44 2.44
C TYR A 127 6.45 4.48 3.00
N LEU A 128 6.74 5.74 2.70
CA LEU A 128 6.00 6.87 3.25
C LEU A 128 4.65 7.00 2.56
N PRO A 129 3.58 7.25 3.32
CA PRO A 129 2.31 7.66 2.73
C PRO A 129 2.49 8.96 1.93
N PRO A 130 1.71 9.17 0.86
CA PRO A 130 1.88 10.31 -0.05
C PRO A 130 1.77 11.69 0.61
N ASP A 131 1.08 11.80 1.74
CA ASP A 131 0.75 13.07 2.39
C ASP A 131 1.77 13.54 3.45
N ILE A 132 2.93 12.88 3.53
CA ILE A 132 4.05 13.41 4.33
C ILE A 132 4.82 14.43 3.49
N SER A 133 4.73 15.70 3.90
CA SER A 133 5.34 16.82 3.18
C SER A 133 6.77 17.14 3.60
N ASP A 134 7.17 16.84 4.85
CA ASP A 134 8.49 17.19 5.36
C ASP A 134 9.14 16.05 6.15
N PHE A 135 10.16 15.46 5.55
CA PHE A 135 11.04 14.46 6.16
C PHE A 135 12.54 14.83 6.04
N ARG A 136 12.84 16.14 5.90
CA ARG A 136 14.21 16.63 5.78
C ARG A 136 15.09 16.25 6.97
N SER A 137 14.51 16.14 8.18
CA SER A 137 15.24 15.70 9.38
C SER A 137 15.89 14.33 9.18
N LEU A 138 15.20 13.39 8.53
CA LEU A 138 15.75 12.07 8.20
C LEU A 138 16.92 12.17 7.21
N ILE A 139 16.79 13.03 6.19
CA ILE A 139 17.84 13.27 5.20
C ILE A 139 19.09 13.88 5.86
N TRP A 140 18.90 14.85 6.75
CA TRP A 140 20.01 15.48 7.48
C TRP A 140 20.77 14.50 8.39
N LYS A 141 20.10 13.48 8.88
CA LYS A 141 20.68 12.37 9.65
C LYS A 141 21.26 11.24 8.77
N GLY A 142 21.28 11.44 7.45
CA GLY A 142 21.93 10.54 6.50
C GLY A 142 21.08 9.37 6.02
N TRP A 143 19.78 9.34 6.31
CA TRP A 143 18.85 8.39 5.73
C TRP A 143 18.83 8.56 4.21
N LYS A 144 18.67 7.45 3.50
CA LYS A 144 18.65 7.45 2.04
C LYS A 144 17.21 7.54 1.54
N PHE A 145 17.05 8.39 0.56
CA PHE A 145 15.79 8.68 -0.07
C PHE A 145 15.76 8.10 -1.49
N SER A 146 14.66 7.42 -1.84
CA SER A 146 14.39 6.92 -3.18
C SER A 146 12.97 7.30 -3.56
N PRO A 147 12.75 8.09 -4.63
CA PRO A 147 11.40 8.37 -5.09
C PRO A 147 10.76 7.10 -5.63
N GLU A 148 9.55 6.84 -5.17
CA GLU A 148 8.63 5.84 -5.69
C GLU A 148 7.37 6.55 -6.19
N PHE A 149 6.57 5.88 -6.97
CA PHE A 149 5.35 6.46 -7.52
C PHE A 149 4.20 5.45 -7.46
N ASP A 150 3.03 5.97 -7.11
CA ASP A 150 1.74 5.32 -7.24
C ASP A 150 0.88 6.01 -8.29
N LEU A 151 -0.28 5.48 -8.58
CA LEU A 151 -1.24 6.07 -9.47
C LEU A 151 -2.58 6.22 -8.76
N GLU A 152 -3.13 7.42 -8.81
CA GLU A 152 -4.39 7.77 -8.15
C GLU A 152 -5.36 8.41 -9.14
N MET A 153 -6.65 8.19 -8.96
CA MET A 153 -7.71 8.83 -9.72
C MET A 153 -8.76 9.43 -8.77
N ASP A 154 -8.97 10.74 -8.84
CA ASP A 154 -10.13 11.38 -8.21
C ASP A 154 -11.37 11.14 -9.09
N ILE A 155 -12.29 10.32 -8.58
CA ILE A 155 -13.51 9.91 -9.30
C ILE A 155 -14.73 10.76 -8.96
N ARG A 156 -14.61 11.74 -8.04
CA ARG A 156 -15.68 12.68 -7.65
C ARG A 156 -15.95 13.71 -8.72
N LYS A 157 -14.85 14.33 -9.20
CA LYS A 157 -14.90 15.58 -9.98
C LYS A 157 -15.53 15.46 -11.36
N PRO A 158 -15.27 14.44 -12.18
CA PRO A 158 -15.83 14.39 -13.50
C PRO A 158 -17.30 13.98 -13.47
N LYS A 159 -18.16 14.76 -14.14
CA LYS A 159 -19.56 14.34 -14.38
C LYS A 159 -19.63 13.01 -15.13
N ASP A 160 -18.66 12.76 -15.98
CA ASP A 160 -18.53 11.56 -16.83
C ASP A 160 -17.12 10.98 -16.69
N LEU A 161 -17.01 9.79 -16.09
CA LEU A 161 -15.74 9.08 -15.90
C LEU A 161 -15.05 8.70 -17.21
N SER A 162 -15.82 8.52 -18.31
CA SER A 162 -15.27 8.15 -19.60
C SER A 162 -14.28 9.19 -20.14
N LYS A 163 -14.43 10.46 -19.70
CA LYS A 163 -13.52 11.56 -20.08
C LYS A 163 -12.14 11.47 -19.46
N LEU A 164 -11.98 10.72 -18.37
CA LEU A 164 -10.68 10.47 -17.75
C LEU A 164 -9.89 9.38 -18.50
N ILE A 165 -10.61 8.48 -19.17
CA ILE A 165 -10.05 7.30 -19.82
C ILE A 165 -9.61 7.64 -21.23
N ARG A 166 -8.45 7.15 -21.64
CA ARG A 166 -7.96 7.33 -23.01
C ARG A 166 -8.97 6.77 -24.01
N ARG A 167 -9.26 7.54 -25.08
CA ARG A 167 -10.25 7.19 -26.10
C ARG A 167 -10.13 5.76 -26.63
N ASN A 168 -8.90 5.27 -26.80
CA ASN A 168 -8.67 3.92 -27.30
C ASN A 168 -9.14 2.86 -26.28
N GLN A 169 -8.88 3.06 -24.98
CA GLN A 169 -9.35 2.17 -23.94
C GLN A 169 -10.88 2.17 -23.86
N MET A 170 -11.52 3.33 -24.03
CA MET A 170 -12.99 3.41 -24.08
C MET A 170 -13.57 2.62 -25.27
N LYS A 171 -12.90 2.59 -26.43
CA LYS A 171 -13.34 1.74 -27.56
C LYS A 171 -13.23 0.25 -27.21
N HIS A 172 -12.18 -0.17 -26.52
CA HIS A 172 -12.03 -1.56 -26.04
C HIS A 172 -13.14 -1.92 -25.04
N ILE A 173 -13.44 -1.04 -24.08
CA ILE A 173 -14.55 -1.21 -23.13
C ILE A 173 -15.88 -1.39 -23.86
N GLN A 174 -16.21 -0.48 -24.80
CA GLN A 174 -17.46 -0.52 -25.56
C GLN A 174 -17.58 -1.77 -26.46
N LYS A 175 -16.47 -2.21 -27.04
CA LYS A 175 -16.42 -3.45 -27.84
C LYS A 175 -16.69 -4.67 -26.94
N PHE A 176 -16.01 -4.73 -25.79
CA PHE A 176 -16.12 -5.84 -24.87
C PHE A 176 -17.50 -5.91 -24.22
N GLU A 177 -18.15 -4.79 -23.97
CA GLU A 177 -19.51 -4.73 -23.42
C GLU A 177 -20.55 -5.42 -24.30
N LYS A 178 -20.33 -5.48 -25.63
CA LYS A 178 -21.25 -6.12 -26.59
C LYS A 178 -21.40 -7.63 -26.41
N ILE A 179 -20.44 -8.29 -25.81
CA ILE A 179 -20.55 -9.73 -25.49
C ILE A 179 -21.27 -10.00 -24.16
N SER A 180 -21.84 -8.94 -23.55
CA SER A 180 -22.60 -9.01 -22.32
C SER A 180 -21.89 -9.74 -21.16
N PRO A 181 -20.64 -9.37 -20.81
CA PRO A 181 -19.90 -10.02 -19.74
C PRO A 181 -20.55 -9.75 -18.39
N HIS A 182 -20.56 -10.76 -17.51
CA HIS A 182 -21.05 -10.60 -16.15
C HIS A 182 -19.98 -9.97 -15.27
N PHE A 183 -20.34 -8.91 -14.53
CA PHE A 183 -19.51 -8.31 -13.46
C PHE A 183 -20.07 -8.72 -12.12
N GLY A 184 -19.29 -9.37 -11.28
CA GLY A 184 -19.74 -9.87 -9.99
C GLY A 184 -18.65 -10.00 -8.95
N GLU A 185 -19.07 -10.20 -7.70
CA GLU A 185 -18.17 -10.48 -6.58
C GLU A 185 -17.78 -11.95 -6.57
N ILE A 186 -16.49 -12.23 -6.34
CA ILE A 186 -15.94 -13.57 -6.22
C ILE A 186 -15.70 -13.88 -4.76
N GLN A 187 -16.29 -14.95 -4.25
CA GLN A 187 -16.14 -15.35 -2.84
C GLN A 187 -14.96 -16.28 -2.60
N ASP A 188 -14.52 -17.01 -3.64
CA ASP A 188 -13.42 -17.96 -3.53
C ASP A 188 -12.08 -17.30 -3.88
N PRO A 189 -11.17 -17.10 -2.89
CA PRO A 189 -9.84 -16.54 -3.11
C PRO A 189 -8.99 -17.33 -4.10
N GLN A 190 -9.25 -18.63 -4.26
CA GLN A 190 -8.49 -19.49 -5.17
C GLN A 190 -8.66 -19.06 -6.63
N ILE A 191 -9.84 -18.57 -7.01
CA ILE A 191 -10.09 -18.05 -8.35
C ILE A 191 -9.16 -16.88 -8.68
N LEU A 192 -9.03 -15.94 -7.74
CA LEU A 192 -8.12 -14.79 -7.94
C LEU A 192 -6.66 -15.25 -8.00
N PHE A 193 -6.25 -16.18 -7.11
CA PHE A 193 -4.90 -16.70 -7.13
C PHE A 193 -4.58 -17.35 -8.49
N ASN A 194 -5.46 -18.20 -9.01
CA ASN A 194 -5.26 -18.88 -10.29
C ASN A 194 -5.06 -17.89 -11.45
N LEU A 195 -5.87 -16.83 -11.51
CA LEU A 195 -5.72 -15.78 -12.54
C LEU A 195 -4.43 -14.97 -12.39
N ILE A 196 -3.97 -14.75 -11.16
CA ILE A 196 -2.70 -14.10 -10.90
C ILE A 196 -1.53 -15.01 -11.28
N ASP A 197 -1.55 -16.27 -10.88
CA ASP A 197 -0.51 -17.24 -11.20
C ASP A 197 -0.37 -17.42 -12.72
N GLN A 198 -1.48 -17.54 -13.46
CA GLN A 198 -1.45 -17.52 -14.92
C GLN A 198 -0.77 -16.27 -15.50
N SER A 199 -1.08 -15.09 -14.93
CA SER A 199 -0.46 -13.83 -15.35
C SER A 199 1.06 -13.84 -15.10
N TYR A 200 1.52 -14.38 -13.98
CA TYR A 200 2.95 -14.51 -13.67
C TYR A 200 3.64 -15.52 -14.60
N ARG A 201 3.04 -16.71 -14.82
CA ARG A 201 3.56 -17.74 -15.74
C ARG A 201 3.69 -17.21 -17.17
N TYR A 202 2.72 -16.41 -17.63
CA TYR A 202 2.79 -15.78 -18.95
C TYR A 202 4.06 -14.90 -19.10
N HIS A 203 4.48 -14.24 -18.01
CA HIS A 203 5.72 -13.46 -17.96
C HIS A 203 6.94 -14.30 -17.53
N LYS A 204 6.85 -15.65 -17.49
CA LYS A 204 7.91 -16.57 -17.06
C LYS A 204 8.45 -16.25 -15.66
N THR A 205 7.58 -15.86 -14.76
CA THR A 205 7.87 -15.56 -13.36
C THR A 205 6.87 -16.27 -12.44
N SER A 206 7.03 -16.15 -11.13
CA SER A 206 6.12 -16.70 -10.12
C SER A 206 5.65 -15.63 -9.16
N PRO A 207 4.48 -15.80 -8.52
CA PRO A 207 4.05 -14.93 -7.44
C PRO A 207 5.11 -14.80 -6.34
N PRO A 208 5.27 -13.63 -5.71
CA PRO A 208 6.35 -13.38 -4.74
C PRO A 208 6.17 -14.08 -3.39
N ILE A 209 5.00 -14.65 -3.14
CA ILE A 209 4.70 -15.46 -1.95
C ILE A 209 4.02 -16.78 -2.35
N PRO A 210 4.15 -17.83 -1.53
CA PRO A 210 3.49 -19.12 -1.75
C PRO A 210 1.97 -18.99 -1.81
N GLU A 211 1.34 -19.88 -2.57
CA GLU A 211 -0.11 -19.94 -2.76
C GLU A 211 -0.89 -19.92 -1.44
N ASN A 212 -0.50 -20.79 -0.50
CA ASN A 212 -1.18 -20.88 0.80
C ASN A 212 -1.15 -19.58 1.60
N GLN A 213 -0.04 -18.83 1.55
CA GLN A 213 0.04 -17.50 2.18
C GLN A 213 -0.82 -16.48 1.43
N PHE A 214 -0.82 -16.55 0.09
CA PHE A 214 -1.60 -15.65 -0.73
C PHE A 214 -3.10 -15.82 -0.49
N VAL A 215 -3.59 -17.07 -0.52
CA VAL A 215 -5.00 -17.39 -0.27
C VAL A 215 -5.41 -17.00 1.16
N ARG A 216 -4.56 -17.26 2.16
CA ARG A 216 -4.80 -16.84 3.56
C ARG A 216 -4.88 -15.32 3.69
N LEU A 217 -4.03 -14.56 3.00
CA LEU A 217 -4.08 -13.10 3.00
C LEU A 217 -5.41 -12.58 2.46
N ILE A 218 -5.82 -13.07 1.30
CA ILE A 218 -7.09 -12.67 0.67
C ILE A 218 -8.27 -13.05 1.56
N LYS A 219 -8.27 -14.29 2.09
CA LYS A 219 -9.32 -14.74 3.00
C LYS A 219 -9.40 -13.86 4.25
N GLY A 220 -8.28 -13.52 4.87
CA GLY A 220 -8.24 -12.60 6.00
C GLY A 220 -8.86 -11.23 5.67
N ILE A 221 -8.62 -10.70 4.49
CA ILE A 221 -9.19 -9.43 4.01
C ILE A 221 -10.70 -9.52 3.85
N ILE A 222 -11.21 -10.61 3.23
CA ILE A 222 -12.64 -10.81 3.00
C ILE A 222 -13.37 -11.07 4.31
N ASP A 223 -12.87 -11.96 5.15
CA ASP A 223 -13.50 -12.34 6.43
C ASP A 223 -13.63 -11.12 7.37
N ASN A 224 -12.66 -10.21 7.33
CA ASN A 224 -12.71 -8.95 8.10
C ASN A 224 -13.47 -7.82 7.39
N LYS A 225 -14.06 -8.07 6.22
CA LYS A 225 -14.88 -7.11 5.44
C LYS A 225 -14.15 -5.80 5.10
N ILE A 226 -12.84 -5.87 4.91
CA ILE A 226 -12.01 -4.72 4.54
C ILE A 226 -11.64 -4.72 3.05
N GLY A 227 -12.18 -5.65 2.27
CA GLY A 227 -12.00 -5.71 0.83
C GLY A 227 -12.84 -6.79 0.19
N ARG A 228 -12.90 -6.75 -1.15
CA ARG A 228 -13.69 -7.66 -1.99
C ARG A 228 -12.93 -8.04 -3.25
N ILE A 229 -13.22 -9.23 -3.77
CA ILE A 229 -12.74 -9.63 -5.08
C ILE A 229 -13.85 -9.34 -6.10
N TRP A 230 -13.55 -8.48 -7.06
CA TRP A 230 -14.41 -8.24 -8.21
C TRP A 230 -13.89 -8.98 -9.43
N GLY A 231 -14.78 -9.53 -10.24
CA GLY A 231 -14.41 -10.26 -11.43
C GLY A 231 -15.31 -10.00 -12.63
N ILE A 232 -14.78 -10.39 -13.79
CA ILE A 232 -15.52 -10.46 -15.06
C ILE A 232 -15.61 -11.91 -15.50
N GLN A 233 -16.83 -12.35 -15.76
CA GLN A 233 -17.13 -13.69 -16.23
C GLN A 233 -17.71 -13.65 -17.65
N VAL A 234 -17.24 -14.53 -18.51
CA VAL A 234 -17.75 -14.75 -19.86
C VAL A 234 -18.04 -16.23 -20.01
N GLU A 235 -19.21 -16.61 -20.45
CA GLU A 235 -19.65 -18.00 -20.66
C GLU A 235 -19.37 -18.91 -19.44
N GLY A 236 -19.61 -18.38 -18.24
CA GLY A 236 -19.39 -19.12 -16.98
C GLY A 236 -17.94 -19.19 -16.50
N ARG A 237 -16.97 -18.67 -17.23
CA ARG A 237 -15.53 -18.66 -16.89
C ARG A 237 -15.09 -17.27 -16.41
N TRP A 238 -14.44 -17.19 -15.25
CA TRP A 238 -13.79 -15.97 -14.76
C TRP A 238 -12.54 -15.67 -15.59
N ILE A 239 -12.53 -14.53 -16.27
CA ILE A 239 -11.44 -14.13 -17.19
C ILE A 239 -10.56 -13.00 -16.65
N ALA A 240 -11.05 -12.27 -15.68
CA ALA A 240 -10.29 -11.25 -14.96
C ALA A 240 -10.82 -11.10 -13.55
N ALA A 241 -9.94 -10.85 -12.58
CA ALA A 241 -10.31 -10.57 -11.21
C ALA A 241 -9.37 -9.54 -10.57
N MET A 242 -9.89 -8.81 -9.57
CA MET A 242 -9.15 -7.81 -8.81
C MET A 242 -9.58 -7.83 -7.35
N LEU A 243 -8.61 -7.88 -6.42
CA LEU A 243 -8.84 -7.60 -5.01
C LEU A 243 -8.80 -6.10 -4.79
N VAL A 244 -9.89 -5.57 -4.30
CA VAL A 244 -10.04 -4.17 -3.90
C VAL A 244 -10.09 -4.10 -2.38
N ILE A 245 -9.28 -3.23 -1.79
CA ILE A 245 -9.34 -2.88 -0.37
C ILE A 245 -10.18 -1.62 -0.21
N GLU A 246 -11.07 -1.61 0.79
CA GLU A 246 -12.02 -0.53 1.04
C GLU A 246 -11.62 0.25 2.30
N ASP A 247 -11.32 1.52 2.14
CA ASP A 247 -10.95 2.47 3.20
C ASP A 247 -11.62 3.81 2.94
N PHE A 248 -12.95 3.82 3.08
CA PHE A 248 -13.76 4.99 2.71
C PHE A 248 -13.14 6.32 3.20
N PRO A 249 -13.01 7.34 2.35
CA PRO A 249 -13.55 7.44 0.97
C PRO A 249 -12.58 6.95 -0.14
N VAL A 250 -11.51 6.26 0.23
CA VAL A 250 -10.50 5.71 -0.70
C VAL A 250 -10.71 4.21 -0.89
N TYR A 251 -10.40 3.69 -2.08
CA TYR A 251 -10.27 2.26 -2.32
C TYR A 251 -9.00 1.96 -3.13
N TYR A 252 -8.43 0.78 -2.90
CA TYR A 252 -7.11 0.40 -3.42
C TYR A 252 -7.20 -0.85 -4.29
N SER A 253 -6.55 -0.86 -5.46
CA SER A 253 -6.39 -2.10 -6.24
C SER A 253 -5.14 -2.85 -5.79
N LEU A 254 -5.29 -3.82 -4.89
CA LEU A 254 -4.13 -4.51 -4.30
C LEU A 254 -3.56 -5.57 -5.24
N PHE A 255 -4.40 -6.40 -5.85
CA PHE A 255 -4.03 -7.45 -6.79
C PHE A 255 -4.97 -7.49 -7.97
N SER A 256 -4.45 -7.92 -9.13
CA SER A 256 -5.29 -8.25 -10.27
C SER A 256 -4.66 -9.34 -11.12
N GLY A 257 -5.47 -10.28 -11.56
CA GLY A 257 -5.08 -11.35 -12.48
C GLY A 257 -6.00 -11.40 -13.68
N ARG A 258 -5.53 -12.07 -14.73
CA ARG A 258 -6.33 -12.35 -15.92
C ARG A 258 -6.08 -13.76 -16.43
N ASP A 259 -7.07 -14.30 -17.07
CA ASP A 259 -6.91 -15.50 -17.88
C ASP A 259 -6.07 -15.16 -19.13
N THR A 260 -4.94 -15.83 -19.27
CA THR A 260 -4.00 -15.61 -20.37
C THR A 260 -4.34 -16.42 -21.62
N GLU A 261 -5.21 -17.40 -21.50
CA GLU A 261 -5.73 -18.19 -22.62
C GLU A 261 -6.93 -17.49 -23.27
N TYR A 262 -7.62 -16.62 -22.53
CA TYR A 262 -8.66 -15.78 -23.10
C TYR A 262 -8.00 -14.67 -23.93
N ALA A 263 -8.20 -14.71 -25.25
CA ALA A 263 -7.39 -14.05 -26.27
C ALA A 263 -7.21 -12.53 -26.10
N ASP A 264 -8.09 -11.85 -25.36
CA ASP A 264 -8.07 -10.39 -25.26
C ASP A 264 -7.83 -9.87 -23.84
N SER A 265 -6.85 -8.98 -23.69
CA SER A 265 -6.62 -8.19 -22.48
C SER A 265 -7.78 -7.26 -22.11
N GLU A 266 -8.81 -7.17 -22.96
CA GLU A 266 -9.97 -6.29 -22.83
C GLU A 266 -10.77 -6.57 -21.56
N GLY A 267 -10.86 -7.84 -21.11
CA GLY A 267 -11.55 -8.21 -19.87
C GLY A 267 -11.00 -7.53 -18.62
N LYS A 268 -9.67 -7.33 -18.53
CA LYS A 268 -9.05 -6.61 -17.40
C LYS A 268 -9.36 -5.10 -17.47
N ILE A 269 -9.33 -4.51 -18.65
CA ILE A 269 -9.66 -3.10 -18.87
C ILE A 269 -11.14 -2.84 -18.54
N TYR A 270 -12.01 -3.76 -18.98
CA TYR A 270 -13.44 -3.71 -18.67
C TYR A 270 -13.69 -3.87 -17.14
N LEU A 271 -12.94 -4.72 -16.46
CA LEU A 271 -13.01 -4.87 -15.01
C LEU A 271 -12.67 -3.54 -14.29
N TYR A 272 -11.60 -2.84 -14.69
CA TYR A 272 -11.31 -1.51 -14.17
C TYR A 272 -12.47 -0.54 -14.34
N TRP A 273 -13.08 -0.51 -15.53
CA TRP A 273 -14.23 0.34 -15.82
C TRP A 273 -15.44 0.03 -14.92
N LYS A 274 -15.76 -1.25 -14.75
CA LYS A 274 -16.88 -1.68 -13.89
C LYS A 274 -16.64 -1.33 -12.42
N ILE A 275 -15.41 -1.54 -11.92
CA ILE A 275 -15.00 -1.18 -10.57
C ILE A 275 -15.12 0.33 -10.36
N LEU A 276 -14.59 1.16 -11.27
CA LEU A 276 -14.71 2.61 -11.19
C LEU A 276 -16.16 3.07 -11.03
N ASN A 277 -17.06 2.56 -11.86
CA ASN A 277 -18.47 2.92 -11.79
C ASN A 277 -19.14 2.38 -10.50
N HIS A 278 -18.81 1.16 -10.08
CA HIS A 278 -19.34 0.57 -8.86
C HIS A 278 -19.00 1.44 -7.64
N TYR A 279 -17.71 1.76 -7.44
CA TYR A 279 -17.28 2.51 -6.26
C TYR A 279 -17.74 3.96 -6.28
N ARG A 280 -17.79 4.60 -7.46
CA ARG A 280 -18.37 5.93 -7.59
C ARG A 280 -19.85 5.96 -7.18
N ASN A 281 -20.62 4.97 -7.61
CA ASN A 281 -22.05 4.86 -7.25
C ASN A 281 -22.26 4.58 -5.75
N ASN A 282 -21.22 4.11 -5.05
CA ASN A 282 -21.20 3.91 -3.60
C ASN A 282 -20.49 5.04 -2.86
N ASN A 283 -20.37 6.24 -3.48
CA ASN A 283 -19.82 7.48 -2.92
C ASN A 283 -18.34 7.42 -2.51
N PHE A 284 -17.57 6.49 -3.03
CA PHE A 284 -16.12 6.56 -2.94
C PHE A 284 -15.60 7.70 -3.81
N GLU A 285 -14.49 8.28 -3.39
CA GLU A 285 -13.97 9.51 -3.97
C GLU A 285 -12.67 9.30 -4.72
N ILE A 286 -11.81 8.44 -4.20
CA ILE A 286 -10.45 8.23 -4.69
C ILE A 286 -10.23 6.76 -5.00
N PHE A 287 -9.73 6.48 -6.19
CA PHE A 287 -9.18 5.18 -6.56
C PHE A 287 -7.66 5.24 -6.51
N ASP A 288 -7.06 4.63 -5.50
CA ASP A 288 -5.63 4.41 -5.46
C ASP A 288 -5.30 3.09 -6.17
N MET A 289 -4.66 3.20 -7.31
CA MET A 289 -4.29 2.05 -8.13
C MET A 289 -2.98 1.41 -7.66
N LEU A 290 -2.30 2.00 -6.64
CA LEU A 290 -0.99 1.57 -6.14
C LEU A 290 0.06 1.46 -7.26
N GLY A 291 1.28 1.17 -6.92
CA GLY A 291 2.46 0.81 -7.71
C GLY A 291 2.52 1.26 -9.17
N ALA A 292 3.38 2.25 -9.46
CA ALA A 292 3.63 2.80 -10.79
C ALA A 292 5.04 2.51 -11.33
N MET A 293 5.84 1.71 -10.63
CA MET A 293 7.26 1.51 -10.99
C MET A 293 7.47 0.56 -12.19
N SER A 294 6.48 -0.26 -12.55
CA SER A 294 6.53 -1.11 -13.75
C SER A 294 5.97 -0.35 -14.95
N LEU A 295 6.79 -0.21 -16.01
CA LEU A 295 6.42 0.54 -17.22
C LEU A 295 5.12 0.01 -17.88
N SER A 296 5.00 -1.30 -18.03
CA SER A 296 3.82 -1.92 -18.67
C SER A 296 2.54 -1.73 -17.86
N ILE A 297 2.64 -1.93 -16.53
CA ILE A 297 1.49 -1.78 -15.62
C ILE A 297 1.11 -0.30 -15.50
N SER A 298 2.08 0.58 -15.32
CA SER A 298 1.88 2.01 -15.18
C SER A 298 1.18 2.61 -16.42
N ARG A 299 1.61 2.20 -17.62
CA ARG A 299 1.00 2.66 -18.86
C ARG A 299 -0.51 2.36 -18.92
N VAL A 300 -0.92 1.13 -18.60
CA VAL A 300 -2.35 0.76 -18.59
C VAL A 300 -3.13 1.60 -17.57
N LYS A 301 -2.59 1.74 -16.35
CA LYS A 301 -3.23 2.54 -15.30
C LYS A 301 -3.37 4.02 -15.67
N ILE A 302 -2.35 4.61 -16.32
CA ILE A 302 -2.40 5.99 -16.84
C ILE A 302 -3.45 6.11 -17.94
N GLU A 303 -3.50 5.16 -18.87
CA GLU A 303 -4.50 5.15 -19.95
C GLU A 303 -5.93 4.97 -19.42
N MET A 304 -6.08 4.35 -18.25
CA MET A 304 -7.34 4.27 -17.50
C MET A 304 -7.65 5.52 -16.66
N GLY A 305 -6.84 6.57 -16.75
CA GLY A 305 -7.07 7.87 -16.13
C GLY A 305 -6.29 8.11 -14.83
N GLY A 306 -5.43 7.20 -14.42
CA GLY A 306 -4.57 7.35 -13.24
C GLY A 306 -3.57 8.50 -13.42
N LYS A 307 -3.36 9.27 -12.36
CA LYS A 307 -2.35 10.33 -12.28
C LYS A 307 -1.26 9.91 -11.31
N LEU A 308 -0.01 10.22 -11.66
CA LEU A 308 1.12 9.92 -10.79
C LEU A 308 0.99 10.66 -9.47
N LYS A 309 1.16 9.92 -8.39
CA LYS A 309 1.28 10.39 -7.03
C LYS A 309 2.62 9.92 -6.47
N ARG A 310 3.35 10.82 -5.83
CA ARG A 310 4.65 10.46 -5.27
C ARG A 310 4.43 9.71 -3.95
N ALA A 311 5.07 8.55 -3.85
CA ALA A 311 5.20 7.75 -2.65
C ALA A 311 6.69 7.49 -2.44
N ASP A 312 7.26 7.89 -1.31
CA ASP A 312 8.70 7.89 -1.16
C ASP A 312 9.16 6.71 -0.31
N LYS A 313 10.25 6.06 -0.72
CA LYS A 313 10.94 5.08 0.10
C LYS A 313 12.12 5.72 0.80
N ILE A 314 12.22 5.52 2.11
CA ILE A 314 13.34 5.94 2.95
C ILE A 314 14.02 4.72 3.53
N THR A 315 15.34 4.71 3.49
CA THR A 315 16.14 3.61 4.01
C THR A 315 17.15 4.14 5.02
N TYR A 316 17.16 3.51 6.20
CA TYR A 316 18.13 3.75 7.25
C TYR A 316 19.21 2.69 7.25
N PHE A 317 20.45 3.09 7.46
CA PHE A 317 21.60 2.23 7.72
C PHE A 317 22.45 2.79 8.86
N LYS A 318 22.64 2.02 9.92
CA LYS A 318 23.46 2.39 11.06
C LYS A 318 24.94 2.57 10.68
N SER A 319 25.41 1.85 9.67
CA SER A 319 26.78 1.96 9.18
C SER A 319 26.89 1.72 7.68
N GLY A 320 28.01 2.17 7.09
CA GLY A 320 28.32 1.92 5.68
C GLY A 320 28.47 0.43 5.33
N LEU A 321 28.86 -0.41 6.30
CA LEU A 321 28.96 -1.86 6.12
C LEU A 321 27.58 -2.47 5.83
N TYR A 322 26.55 -2.14 6.62
CA TYR A 322 25.18 -2.63 6.39
C TYR A 322 24.63 -2.18 5.04
N ARG A 323 24.96 -0.96 4.64
CA ARG A 323 24.59 -0.46 3.30
C ARG A 323 25.23 -1.29 2.19
N LEU A 324 26.52 -1.62 2.31
CA LEU A 324 27.24 -2.44 1.33
C LEU A 324 26.65 -3.85 1.24
N LEU A 325 26.40 -4.50 2.39
CA LEU A 325 25.77 -5.82 2.46
C LEU A 325 24.38 -5.83 1.80
N PHE A 326 23.58 -4.83 2.08
CA PHE A 326 22.25 -4.67 1.47
C PHE A 326 22.33 -4.50 -0.05
N GLN A 327 23.26 -3.67 -0.54
CA GLN A 327 23.47 -3.47 -1.98
C GLN A 327 23.92 -4.75 -2.70
N LEU A 328 24.79 -5.53 -2.08
CA LEU A 328 25.24 -6.83 -2.62
C LEU A 328 24.08 -7.84 -2.69
N GLN A 329 23.25 -7.89 -1.66
CA GLN A 329 22.07 -8.76 -1.64
C GLN A 329 21.02 -8.34 -2.68
N SER A 330 20.77 -7.05 -2.82
CA SER A 330 19.84 -6.50 -3.82
C SER A 330 20.30 -6.79 -5.26
N ARG A 331 21.61 -6.66 -5.53
CA ARG A 331 22.19 -7.01 -6.84
C ARG A 331 22.08 -8.51 -7.15
N ARG A 332 22.21 -9.37 -6.14
CA ARG A 332 22.02 -10.83 -6.28
C ARG A 332 20.58 -11.16 -6.66
N LYS A 333 19.60 -10.62 -5.95
CA LYS A 333 18.17 -10.79 -6.26
C LYS A 333 17.80 -10.22 -7.64
N LEU A 334 18.42 -9.12 -8.06
CA LEU A 334 18.20 -8.54 -9.39
C LEU A 334 18.76 -9.46 -10.49
N LYS A 335 19.93 -10.06 -10.29
CA LYS A 335 20.49 -11.04 -11.23
C LYS A 335 19.65 -12.31 -11.32
N GLU A 336 19.15 -12.82 -10.18
CA GLU A 336 18.26 -13.99 -10.15
C GLU A 336 16.89 -13.73 -10.81
N ARG A 337 16.48 -12.46 -10.97
CA ARG A 337 15.26 -12.05 -11.69
C ARG A 337 15.48 -11.77 -13.17
N LEU A 338 16.73 -11.59 -13.60
CA LEU A 338 17.09 -11.30 -14.99
C LEU A 338 17.63 -12.53 -15.74
N LEU A 339 17.92 -13.63 -15.05
CA LEU A 339 18.24 -14.97 -15.56
C LEU A 339 17.00 -15.87 -15.54
#